data_367094d0548f00eef7c8cf0f54cc9c13
#
_entry.id   367094d0548f00eef7c8cf0f54cc9c13
#
_cell.length_a   1.000
_cell.length_b   1.000
_cell.length_c   1.000
_cell.angle_alpha   90.00
_cell.angle_beta   90.00
_cell.angle_gamma   90.00
#
_symmetry.space_group_name_H-M   'P 1'
#
loop_
_entity.id
_entity.type
_entity.pdbx_description
1 polymer ?
#
loop_
_entity_poly.entity_id
_entity_poly.type
_entity_poly.pdbx_seq_one_letter_code
_entity_poly.pdbx_strand_id
1 'polypeptide(L)'
;RIGRVLSGLLLAHGADVTVCSRSALSKTQALFTGARHTDFSGLEQPGDYDLVYNTVPHMIFTKRELQALRRDTVLVDLASFPGGVDTLMAHTLGITVVDGRNLPGRTAPETAGALIGETVAEMIEEGLE
;
A
#
# COMPACT_ATOMS: atom_id res chain seq x y z
N ARG A 1 -0.79 -8.85 0.76
CA ARG A 1 0.53 -9.39 0.34
C ARG A 1 1.57 -8.28 0.13
N ILE A 2 1.32 -7.34 -0.78
CA ILE A 2 2.26 -6.25 -1.09
C ILE A 2 2.58 -5.41 0.16
N GLY A 3 1.57 -5.00 0.90
CA GLY A 3 1.74 -4.15 2.08
C GLY A 3 2.65 -4.77 3.15
N ARG A 4 2.56 -6.09 3.35
CA ARG A 4 3.42 -6.78 4.33
C ARG A 4 4.88 -6.81 3.90
N VAL A 5 5.16 -7.10 2.65
CA VAL A 5 6.53 -7.10 2.12
C VAL A 5 7.11 -5.69 2.14
N LEU A 6 6.33 -4.72 1.68
CA LEU A 6 6.73 -3.32 1.64
C LEU A 6 7.03 -2.77 3.05
N SER A 7 6.17 -3.04 4.03
CA SER A 7 6.40 -2.60 5.41
C SER A 7 7.68 -3.19 6.00
N GLY A 8 7.97 -4.46 5.73
CA GLY A 8 9.22 -5.09 6.14
C GLY A 8 10.46 -4.45 5.51
N LEU A 9 10.41 -4.14 4.22
CA LEU A 9 11.50 -3.45 3.53
C LEU A 9 11.72 -2.04 4.06
N LEU A 10 10.67 -1.29 4.29
CA LEU A 10 10.75 0.07 4.84
C LEU A 10 11.35 0.07 6.25
N LEU A 11 10.91 -0.85 7.11
CA LEU A 11 11.48 -1.03 8.45
C LEU A 11 12.97 -1.38 8.40
N ALA A 12 13.36 -2.27 7.49
CA ALA A 12 14.76 -2.67 7.31
C ALA A 12 15.64 -1.49 6.87
N HIS A 13 15.08 -0.50 6.21
CA HIS A 13 15.76 0.73 5.81
C HIS A 13 15.65 1.87 6.85
N GLY A 14 15.14 1.57 8.04
CA GLY A 14 15.08 2.52 9.15
C GLY A 14 13.89 3.47 9.11
N ALA A 15 12.88 3.21 8.28
CA ALA A 15 11.66 4.01 8.26
C ALA A 15 10.79 3.74 9.50
N ASP A 16 10.09 4.76 9.95
CA ASP A 16 9.04 4.64 10.96
C ASP A 16 7.73 4.29 10.24
N VAL A 17 7.25 3.07 10.43
CA VAL A 17 6.14 2.52 9.63
C VAL A 17 4.89 2.34 10.48
N THR A 18 3.77 2.82 9.96
CA THR A 18 2.43 2.53 10.49
C THR A 18 1.65 1.73 9.45
N VAL A 19 1.16 0.57 9.83
CA VAL A 19 0.30 -0.28 8.99
C VAL A 19 -1.15 -0.02 9.31
N CYS A 20 -1.93 0.30 8.29
CA CYS A 20 -3.39 0.43 8.41
C CYS A 20 -4.07 -0.83 7.89
N SER A 21 -4.87 -1.47 8.71
CA SER A 21 -5.64 -2.65 8.29
C SER A 21 -6.83 -2.92 9.21
N ARG A 22 -7.79 -3.73 8.74
CA ARG A 22 -8.93 -4.19 9.53
C ARG A 22 -8.72 -5.55 10.18
N SER A 23 -7.75 -6.31 9.70
CA SER A 23 -7.49 -7.69 10.11
C SER A 23 -6.71 -7.74 11.43
N ALA A 24 -7.20 -8.51 12.39
CA ALA A 24 -6.48 -8.79 13.63
C ALA A 24 -5.13 -9.48 13.37
N LEU A 25 -5.05 -10.34 12.36
CA LEU A 25 -3.81 -10.99 11.94
C LEU A 25 -2.80 -9.96 11.43
N SER A 26 -3.23 -9.05 10.56
CA SER A 26 -2.35 -7.99 10.05
C SER A 26 -1.86 -7.07 11.16
N LYS A 27 -2.71 -6.76 12.15
CA LYS A 27 -2.31 -6.01 13.34
C LYS A 27 -1.20 -6.72 14.11
N THR A 28 -1.41 -8.00 14.41
CA THR A 28 -0.41 -8.80 15.14
C THR A 28 0.90 -8.88 14.38
N GLN A 29 0.86 -9.12 13.08
CA GLN A 29 2.04 -9.16 12.22
C GLN A 29 2.78 -7.82 12.19
N ALA A 30 2.06 -6.72 12.06
CA ALA A 30 2.66 -5.38 12.07
C ALA A 30 3.40 -5.10 13.38
N LEU A 31 2.75 -5.33 14.51
CA LEU A 31 3.34 -5.12 15.83
C LEU A 31 4.54 -6.04 16.08
N PHE A 32 4.47 -7.29 15.62
CA PHE A 32 5.58 -8.24 15.76
C PHE A 32 6.83 -7.80 15.00
N THR A 33 6.68 -7.15 13.85
CA THR A 33 7.80 -6.66 13.04
C THR A 33 8.33 -5.30 13.48
N GLY A 34 7.72 -4.67 14.49
CA GLY A 34 8.12 -3.37 14.99
C GLY A 34 7.41 -2.18 14.35
N ALA A 35 6.43 -2.41 13.49
CA ALA A 35 5.57 -1.35 12.96
C ALA A 35 4.49 -0.94 13.98
N ARG A 36 4.02 0.28 13.87
CA ARG A 36 2.77 0.70 14.52
C ARG A 36 1.58 0.22 13.70
N HIS A 37 0.43 0.18 14.32
CA HIS A 37 -0.82 -0.21 13.65
C HIS A 37 -1.93 0.80 13.93
N THR A 38 -2.73 1.05 12.90
CA THR A 38 -4.00 1.78 13.00
C THR A 38 -5.09 1.06 12.20
N ASP A 39 -6.33 1.34 12.48
CA ASP A 39 -7.46 0.94 11.63
C ASP A 39 -7.83 2.06 10.66
N PHE A 40 -8.87 1.84 9.85
CA PHE A 40 -9.28 2.82 8.85
C PHE A 40 -9.84 4.11 9.43
N SER A 41 -10.30 4.12 10.67
CA SER A 41 -10.73 5.36 11.33
C SER A 41 -9.54 6.31 11.57
N GLY A 42 -8.33 5.76 11.72
CA GLY A 42 -7.12 6.55 11.85
C GLY A 42 -6.73 7.34 10.59
N LEU A 43 -7.27 6.99 9.42
CA LEU A 43 -7.02 7.74 8.18
C LEU A 43 -7.71 9.12 8.16
N GLU A 44 -8.70 9.32 9.01
CA GLU A 44 -9.39 10.59 9.12
C GLU A 44 -8.69 11.58 10.06
N GLN A 45 -7.69 11.09 10.79
CA GLN A 45 -6.88 11.91 11.68
C GLN A 45 -5.51 12.15 11.04
N PRO A 46 -5.09 13.40 10.93
CA PRO A 46 -3.82 13.69 10.28
C PRO A 46 -2.68 13.05 11.06
N GLY A 47 -2.01 12.13 10.40
CA GLY A 47 -0.69 11.68 10.83
C GLY A 47 0.37 12.47 10.09
N ASP A 48 1.53 12.66 10.72
CA ASP A 48 2.70 13.24 10.08
C ASP A 48 3.41 12.20 9.21
N TYR A 49 2.78 11.87 8.07
CA TYR A 49 3.36 10.92 7.14
C TYR A 49 4.04 11.63 5.98
N ASP A 50 5.28 11.26 5.70
CA ASP A 50 6.01 11.71 4.51
C ASP A 50 5.52 10.98 3.27
N LEU A 51 5.29 9.67 3.41
CA LEU A 51 4.84 8.77 2.36
C LEU A 51 3.65 7.95 2.85
N VAL A 52 2.67 7.79 1.98
CA VAL A 52 1.53 6.89 2.19
C VAL A 52 1.44 5.95 1.00
N TYR A 53 1.39 4.65 1.26
CA TYR A 53 1.21 3.63 0.23
C TYR A 53 -0.16 3.00 0.35
N ASN A 54 -0.97 3.11 -0.69
CA ASN A 54 -2.21 2.37 -0.79
C ASN A 54 -2.01 1.06 -1.54
N THR A 55 -2.40 -0.05 -0.92
CA THR A 55 -2.35 -1.40 -1.49
C THR A 55 -3.72 -2.03 -1.61
N VAL A 56 -4.78 -1.31 -1.25
CA VAL A 56 -6.16 -1.80 -1.23
C VAL A 56 -6.86 -1.39 -2.53
N PRO A 57 -7.36 -2.35 -3.35
CA PRO A 57 -8.01 -2.06 -4.63
C PRO A 57 -9.48 -1.62 -4.49
N HIS A 58 -9.78 -0.85 -3.48
CA HIS A 58 -11.08 -0.24 -3.23
C HIS A 58 -10.87 1.22 -2.87
N MET A 59 -11.86 2.05 -3.16
CA MET A 59 -11.80 3.48 -2.87
C MET A 59 -11.66 3.70 -1.35
N ILE A 60 -10.46 4.03 -0.91
CA ILE A 60 -10.08 4.31 0.48
C ILE A 60 -9.87 5.82 0.67
N PHE A 61 -9.10 6.43 -0.22
CA PHE A 61 -8.75 7.85 -0.13
C PHE A 61 -9.75 8.69 -0.92
N THR A 62 -10.85 9.01 -0.26
CA THR A 62 -11.84 9.97 -0.74
C THR A 62 -11.48 11.38 -0.23
N LYS A 63 -12.33 12.36 -0.50
CA LYS A 63 -12.13 13.73 -0.03
C LYS A 63 -11.77 13.82 1.45
N ARG A 64 -12.39 13.02 2.27
CA ARG A 64 -12.26 13.00 3.73
C ARG A 64 -10.85 12.60 4.15
N GLU A 65 -10.37 11.48 3.66
CA GLU A 65 -9.04 10.97 3.96
C GLU A 65 -7.95 11.85 3.32
N LEU A 66 -8.18 12.34 2.11
CA LEU A 66 -7.24 13.22 1.43
C LEU A 66 -7.08 14.56 2.14
N GLN A 67 -8.15 15.12 2.70
CA GLN A 67 -8.08 16.37 3.47
C GLN A 67 -7.30 16.20 4.79
N ALA A 68 -7.23 14.98 5.33
CA ALA A 68 -6.48 14.67 6.53
C ALA A 68 -4.97 14.56 6.30
N LEU A 69 -4.52 14.40 5.07
CA LEU A 69 -3.09 14.34 4.73
C LEU A 69 -2.44 15.71 4.76
N ARG A 70 -1.17 15.74 5.16
CA ARG A 70 -0.32 16.92 4.96
C ARG A 70 -0.17 17.19 3.46
N ARG A 71 -0.03 18.44 3.07
CA ARG A 71 0.11 18.83 1.66
C ARG A 71 1.40 18.35 1.01
N ASP A 72 2.45 18.14 1.80
CA ASP A 72 3.73 17.62 1.34
C ASP A 72 3.83 16.08 1.40
N THR A 73 2.79 15.40 1.89
CA THR A 73 2.69 13.95 1.82
C THR A 73 2.59 13.47 0.37
N VAL A 74 3.39 12.48 0.02
CA VAL A 74 3.28 11.78 -1.27
C VAL A 74 2.48 10.50 -1.09
N LEU A 75 1.38 10.37 -1.82
CA LEU A 75 0.52 9.20 -1.81
C LEU A 75 0.82 8.33 -3.03
N VAL A 76 1.27 7.11 -2.80
CA VAL A 76 1.59 6.14 -3.85
C VAL A 76 0.50 5.09 -3.93
N ASP A 77 -0.22 5.03 -5.03
CA ASP A 77 -1.27 4.02 -5.25
C ASP A 77 -0.69 2.79 -5.96
N LEU A 78 -0.46 1.73 -5.19
CA LEU A 78 0.05 0.44 -5.66
C LEU A 78 -1.08 -0.55 -5.96
N ALA A 79 -2.30 -0.21 -5.62
CA ALA A 79 -3.43 -1.12 -5.78
C ALA A 79 -3.73 -1.40 -7.26
N SER A 80 -4.24 -2.61 -7.52
CA SER A 80 -4.72 -2.96 -8.85
C SER A 80 -5.89 -2.06 -9.27
N PHE A 81 -6.12 -1.98 -10.59
CA PHE A 81 -7.31 -1.28 -11.09
C PHE A 81 -8.59 -1.73 -10.35
N PRO A 82 -9.46 -0.84 -9.97
CA PRO A 82 -9.51 0.61 -10.28
C PRO A 82 -8.63 1.51 -9.40
N GLY A 83 -7.85 0.96 -8.48
CA GLY A 83 -7.10 1.73 -7.51
C GLY A 83 -7.91 2.09 -6.27
N GLY A 84 -7.32 2.84 -5.36
CA GLY A 84 -7.96 3.19 -4.08
C GLY A 84 -7.95 4.68 -3.75
N VAL A 85 -7.60 5.52 -4.71
CA VAL A 85 -7.46 6.97 -4.54
C VAL A 85 -8.34 7.72 -5.51
N ASP A 86 -9.13 8.65 -5.01
CA ASP A 86 -9.82 9.64 -5.86
C ASP A 86 -8.78 10.66 -6.38
N THR A 87 -8.23 10.36 -7.54
CA THR A 87 -7.13 11.14 -8.14
C THR A 87 -7.56 12.54 -8.54
N LEU A 88 -8.80 12.72 -8.97
CA LEU A 88 -9.34 14.03 -9.31
C LEU A 88 -9.47 14.91 -8.06
N MET A 89 -9.97 14.35 -6.98
CA MET A 89 -10.08 15.06 -5.71
C MET A 89 -8.70 15.36 -5.13
N ALA A 90 -7.76 14.43 -5.20
CA ALA A 90 -6.38 14.64 -4.76
C ALA A 90 -5.73 15.82 -5.52
N HIS A 91 -5.90 15.87 -6.83
CA HIS A 91 -5.43 17.00 -7.65
C HIS A 91 -6.06 18.33 -7.21
N THR A 92 -7.36 18.33 -7.00
CA THR A 92 -8.10 19.53 -6.54
C THR A 92 -7.59 20.03 -5.18
N LEU A 93 -7.25 19.10 -4.29
CA LEU A 93 -6.72 19.42 -2.94
C LEU A 93 -5.21 19.70 -2.92
N GLY A 94 -4.51 19.56 -4.04
CA GLY A 94 -3.08 19.76 -4.13
C GLY A 94 -2.25 18.64 -3.50
N ILE A 95 -2.78 17.43 -3.38
CA ILE A 95 -2.08 16.25 -2.89
C ILE A 95 -1.36 15.56 -4.05
N THR A 96 -0.08 15.28 -3.87
CA THR A 96 0.72 14.55 -4.88
C THR A 96 0.38 13.06 -4.82
N VAL A 97 -0.11 12.53 -5.93
CA VAL A 97 -0.39 11.09 -6.10
C VAL A 97 0.53 10.52 -7.18
N VAL A 98 1.20 9.43 -6.83
CA VAL A 98 2.02 8.65 -7.76
C VAL A 98 1.25 7.39 -8.13
N ASP A 99 1.03 7.16 -9.42
CA ASP A 99 0.44 5.93 -9.94
C ASP A 99 1.51 4.83 -9.95
N GLY A 100 1.47 3.98 -8.93
CA GLY A 100 2.35 2.82 -8.78
C GLY A 100 1.75 1.52 -9.28
N ARG A 101 0.61 1.55 -9.97
CA ARG A 101 -0.02 0.34 -10.51
C ARG A 101 0.89 -0.31 -11.54
N ASN A 102 0.97 -1.64 -11.49
CA ASN A 102 1.83 -2.43 -12.35
C ASN A 102 3.33 -2.04 -12.29
N LEU A 103 3.75 -1.44 -11.19
CA LEU A 103 5.14 -1.00 -11.01
C LEU A 103 6.17 -2.13 -11.28
N PRO A 104 5.99 -3.37 -10.77
CA PRO A 104 6.93 -4.45 -11.06
C PRO A 104 7.08 -4.74 -12.57
N GLY A 105 5.98 -4.74 -13.32
CA GLY A 105 6.01 -4.93 -14.76
C GLY A 105 6.65 -3.78 -15.53
N ARG A 106 6.63 -2.58 -14.96
CA ARG A 106 7.21 -1.37 -15.57
C ARG A 106 8.69 -1.20 -15.27
N THR A 107 9.13 -1.61 -14.07
CA THR A 107 10.50 -1.38 -13.58
C THR A 107 11.40 -2.61 -13.68
N ALA A 108 10.82 -3.81 -13.56
CA ALA A 108 11.56 -5.07 -13.60
C ALA A 108 10.71 -6.18 -14.26
N PRO A 109 10.39 -6.07 -15.55
CA PRO A 109 9.46 -6.99 -16.21
C PRO A 109 9.94 -8.44 -16.23
N GLU A 110 11.24 -8.68 -16.38
CA GLU A 110 11.81 -10.03 -16.38
C GLU A 110 11.69 -10.67 -15.00
N THR A 111 12.06 -9.96 -13.95
CA THR A 111 11.96 -10.43 -12.56
C THR A 111 10.49 -10.65 -12.15
N ALA A 112 9.60 -9.74 -12.52
CA ALA A 112 8.18 -9.88 -12.25
C ALA A 112 7.58 -11.10 -12.96
N GLY A 113 7.96 -11.31 -14.23
CA GLY A 113 7.54 -12.48 -15.01
C GLY A 113 8.01 -13.79 -14.41
N ALA A 114 9.27 -13.86 -13.98
CA ALA A 114 9.84 -15.04 -13.34
C ALA A 114 9.12 -15.37 -12.02
N LEU A 115 8.89 -14.38 -11.15
CA LEU A 115 8.19 -14.57 -9.89
C LEU A 115 6.75 -15.03 -10.08
N ILE A 116 6.04 -14.50 -11.07
CA ILE A 116 4.68 -14.94 -11.41
C ILE A 116 4.72 -16.40 -11.90
N GLY A 117 5.68 -16.75 -12.76
CA GLY A 117 5.85 -18.10 -13.27
C GLY A 117 6.11 -19.11 -12.16
N GLU A 118 7.00 -18.81 -11.24
CA GLU A 118 7.30 -19.65 -10.08
C GLU A 118 6.05 -19.83 -9.19
N THR A 119 5.34 -18.75 -8.89
CA THR A 119 4.14 -18.81 -8.08
C THR A 119 3.05 -19.66 -8.72
N VAL A 120 2.85 -19.54 -10.03
CA VAL A 120 1.87 -20.35 -10.77
C VAL A 120 2.28 -21.82 -10.75
N ALA A 121 3.56 -22.14 -10.95
CA ALA A 121 4.06 -23.53 -10.88
C ALA A 121 3.82 -24.15 -9.48
N GLU A 122 4.13 -23.44 -8.43
CA GLU A 122 3.87 -23.88 -7.04
C GLU A 122 2.38 -24.12 -6.81
N MET A 123 1.50 -23.22 -7.26
CA MET A 123 0.05 -23.39 -7.12
C MET A 123 -0.47 -24.64 -7.85
N ILE A 124 0.08 -24.96 -9.02
CA ILE A 124 -0.27 -26.16 -9.78
C ILE A 124 0.18 -27.43 -9.04
N GLU A 125 1.41 -27.44 -8.52
CA GLU A 125 1.95 -28.58 -7.76
C GLU A 125 1.17 -28.84 -6.48
N GLU A 126 0.71 -27.80 -5.80
CA GLU A 126 -0.13 -27.89 -4.61
C GLU A 126 -1.60 -28.20 -4.91
N GLY A 127 -2.01 -28.25 -6.17
CA GLY A 127 -3.39 -28.43 -6.58
C GLY A 127 -4.30 -27.24 -6.33
N LEU A 128 -3.74 -26.05 -6.20
CA LEU A 128 -4.45 -24.78 -6.05
C LEU A 128 -4.64 -24.13 -7.44
N GLU A 129 -5.78 -24.34 -7.99
CA GLU A 129 -6.16 -23.77 -9.29
C GLU A 129 -7.00 -22.50 -9.15
#